data_71fc79599e6aeb4a69955b83686ad908
#
_entry.id   71fc79599e6aeb4a69955b83686ad908
#
_cell.length_a   1.000
_cell.length_b   1.000
_cell.length_c   1.000
_cell.angle_alpha   90.00
_cell.angle_beta   90.00
_cell.angle_gamma   90.00
#
_symmetry.space_group_name_H-M   'P 1'
#
loop_
_entity.id
_entity.type
_entity.pdbx_description
1 polymer ?
#
loop_
_entity_poly.entity_id
_entity_poly.type
_entity_poly.pdbx_seq_one_letter_code
_entity_poly.pdbx_strand_id
1 'polypeptide(L)'
;MKVKGLRWVVLSLIVLVTIINYLDRGTLNYMWVANTKVEVPAGEWSVVDSTNLYLVQAQEGVLELKADEVTLGDNGSLTYIKYGGIAKDLGLVDTSAPQEEQQKQAKSMLAVITMFFMIAYGVSQLFSGKVYDKIGTRKGFTLSALLWGAADALASLSSGLKSLTFFRVMLGLGEAGPWPGTTKSNAEWFPQKERALAQGIFGAAASAGSIIAPILIPVLFIAFGWKITFIIVGSLGIIWVVPWLIINKKGPKEHPWITEKEQKYIIEGQPENVVNNTKSKTYGRLFSEKKNYAVILGRFFLDPIWWMFVTWLPIYLIEVFGLDIKQIAMSAWVPYVGAAVGSIAGGWFSGWLIKKGKSVNFARKCAVCVGACMVIPGMILAAMASSPIMAVVMMALILGGYQFMMTNIQTVASDLQTGKSVGTLAGIGGAAAVCGTLIMTWLVPIITAGGNWVPFFIVGAALVPLSLLSIFIFGGKIEQTKSAE
;
A
#
# COMPACT_ATOMS: atom_id res chain seq x y z
N MET A 1 -10.14 31.68 16.03
CA MET A 1 -10.61 30.37 16.51
C MET A 1 -9.39 29.55 16.94
N LYS A 2 -9.35 29.05 18.19
CA LYS A 2 -8.27 28.19 18.70
C LYS A 2 -8.78 26.75 18.77
N VAL A 3 -8.07 25.82 18.16
CA VAL A 3 -8.46 24.40 18.06
C VAL A 3 -7.55 23.58 18.98
N LYS A 4 -8.15 22.85 19.90
CA LYS A 4 -7.42 21.91 20.78
C LYS A 4 -7.18 20.59 20.02
N GLY A 5 -5.95 20.09 20.09
CA GLY A 5 -5.59 18.85 19.41
C GLY A 5 -5.40 18.98 17.90
N LEU A 6 -5.02 20.17 17.41
CA LEU A 6 -4.86 20.47 15.99
C LEU A 6 -3.92 19.48 15.27
N ARG A 7 -2.87 18.97 15.94
CA ARG A 7 -1.97 17.96 15.40
C ARG A 7 -2.71 16.67 14.97
N TRP A 8 -3.74 16.29 15.73
CA TRP A 8 -4.56 15.12 15.42
C TRP A 8 -5.48 15.36 14.24
N VAL A 9 -5.98 16.61 14.08
CA VAL A 9 -6.78 17.01 12.90
C VAL A 9 -5.93 16.97 11.63
N VAL A 10 -4.68 17.46 11.70
CA VAL A 10 -3.74 17.33 10.56
C VAL A 10 -3.45 15.87 10.24
N LEU A 11 -3.24 15.03 11.25
CA LEU A 11 -3.04 13.59 11.04
C LEU A 11 -4.29 12.92 10.46
N SER A 12 -5.50 13.28 10.90
CA SER A 12 -6.75 12.71 10.37
C SER A 12 -6.92 13.01 8.87
N LEU A 13 -6.50 14.17 8.41
CA LEU A 13 -6.47 14.47 6.98
C LEU A 13 -5.46 13.61 6.22
N ILE A 14 -4.28 13.37 6.81
CA ILE A 14 -3.28 12.48 6.22
C ILE A 14 -3.80 11.03 6.19
N VAL A 15 -4.49 10.58 7.24
CA VAL A 15 -5.17 9.27 7.29
C VAL A 15 -6.20 9.16 6.17
N LEU A 16 -7.06 10.16 6.01
CA LEU A 16 -8.09 10.16 4.97
C LEU A 16 -7.49 10.09 3.57
N VAL A 17 -6.47 10.92 3.27
CA VAL A 17 -5.83 10.90 1.97
C VAL A 17 -5.08 9.59 1.70
N THR A 18 -4.60 8.93 2.74
CA THR A 18 -3.96 7.62 2.62
C THR A 18 -4.97 6.54 2.26
N ILE A 19 -6.16 6.57 2.87
CA ILE A 19 -7.26 5.66 2.50
C ILE A 19 -7.63 5.87 1.03
N ILE A 20 -7.82 7.13 0.59
CA ILE A 20 -8.11 7.47 -0.80
C ILE A 20 -7.01 6.94 -1.74
N ASN A 21 -5.73 7.16 -1.39
CA ASN A 21 -4.59 6.67 -2.17
C ASN A 21 -4.60 5.15 -2.39
N TYR A 22 -5.03 4.37 -1.38
CA TYR A 22 -5.17 2.92 -1.52
C TYR A 22 -6.40 2.51 -2.33
N LEU A 23 -7.46 3.32 -2.35
CA LEU A 23 -8.58 3.15 -3.29
C LEU A 23 -8.12 3.36 -4.72
N ASP A 24 -7.45 4.49 -5.02
CA ASP A 24 -6.91 4.83 -6.34
C ASP A 24 -5.99 3.72 -6.88
N ARG A 25 -5.11 3.21 -6.03
CA ARG A 25 -4.19 2.11 -6.36
C ARG A 25 -4.93 0.83 -6.73
N GLY A 26 -6.00 0.50 -6.02
CA GLY A 26 -6.83 -0.69 -6.24
C GLY A 26 -7.73 -0.58 -7.47
N THR A 27 -8.08 0.62 -7.91
CA THR A 27 -9.11 0.87 -8.92
C THR A 27 -8.91 0.06 -10.20
N LEU A 28 -7.69 0.05 -10.76
CA LEU A 28 -7.40 -0.75 -11.96
C LEU A 28 -7.57 -2.25 -11.71
N ASN A 29 -7.04 -2.76 -10.60
CA ASN A 29 -6.97 -4.21 -10.36
C ASN A 29 -8.37 -4.83 -10.25
N TYR A 30 -9.31 -4.13 -9.57
CA TYR A 30 -10.67 -4.63 -9.35
C TYR A 30 -11.59 -4.46 -10.56
N MET A 31 -11.21 -3.64 -11.55
CA MET A 31 -11.98 -3.43 -12.77
C MET A 31 -11.30 -4.03 -14.01
N TRP A 32 -10.08 -4.60 -13.86
CA TRP A 32 -9.28 -5.09 -14.98
C TRP A 32 -9.94 -6.22 -15.74
N VAL A 33 -10.38 -7.24 -15.00
CA VAL A 33 -11.17 -8.36 -15.48
C VAL A 33 -12.40 -8.45 -14.59
N ALA A 34 -13.55 -8.24 -15.16
CA ALA A 34 -14.83 -8.34 -14.47
C ALA A 34 -15.64 -9.47 -15.11
N ASN A 35 -15.52 -10.66 -14.54
CA ASN A 35 -16.34 -11.79 -14.94
C ASN A 35 -17.68 -11.69 -14.24
N THR A 36 -18.76 -11.48 -15.00
CA THR A 36 -20.12 -11.42 -14.48
C THR A 36 -20.82 -12.73 -14.81
N LYS A 37 -21.31 -13.42 -13.78
CA LYS A 37 -22.16 -14.58 -13.95
C LYS A 37 -23.51 -14.11 -14.44
N VAL A 38 -23.90 -14.52 -15.66
CA VAL A 38 -25.19 -14.18 -16.26
C VAL A 38 -26.04 -15.42 -16.26
N GLU A 39 -27.23 -15.35 -15.66
CA GLU A 39 -28.23 -16.39 -15.69
C GLU A 39 -29.29 -16.03 -16.72
N VAL A 40 -29.51 -16.94 -17.67
CA VAL A 40 -30.46 -16.79 -18.76
C VAL A 40 -31.62 -17.73 -18.50
N PRO A 41 -32.86 -17.23 -18.44
CA PRO A 41 -34.05 -18.07 -18.22
C PRO A 41 -34.24 -19.14 -19.31
N ALA A 42 -34.92 -20.18 -18.95
CA ALA A 42 -35.36 -21.21 -19.89
C ALA A 42 -36.22 -20.58 -21.01
N GLY A 43 -35.86 -20.84 -22.28
CA GLY A 43 -36.55 -20.29 -23.46
C GLY A 43 -35.87 -19.07 -24.12
N GLU A 44 -34.89 -18.45 -23.46
CA GLU A 44 -34.06 -17.38 -24.04
C GLU A 44 -32.72 -17.91 -24.62
N TRP A 45 -32.55 -19.21 -24.66
CA TRP A 45 -31.39 -19.88 -25.22
C TRP A 45 -31.82 -21.17 -25.97
N SER A 46 -30.97 -21.60 -26.90
CA SER A 46 -31.19 -22.85 -27.68
C SER A 46 -29.87 -23.55 -27.93
N VAL A 47 -29.91 -24.87 -28.16
CA VAL A 47 -28.74 -25.68 -28.51
C VAL A 47 -28.73 -25.93 -30.00
N VAL A 48 -27.59 -25.80 -30.63
CA VAL A 48 -27.39 -26.22 -32.01
C VAL A 48 -26.93 -27.67 -32.02
N ASP A 49 -27.79 -28.59 -32.39
CA ASP A 49 -27.69 -30.05 -32.23
C ASP A 49 -26.40 -30.69 -32.84
N SER A 50 -25.72 -30.04 -33.78
CA SER A 50 -24.55 -30.60 -34.46
C SER A 50 -23.19 -30.20 -33.85
N THR A 51 -23.12 -29.26 -32.92
CA THR A 51 -21.86 -28.63 -32.50
C THR A 51 -21.69 -28.43 -31.00
N ASN A 52 -22.64 -28.84 -30.15
CA ASN A 52 -22.65 -28.53 -28.71
C ASN A 52 -22.49 -27.00 -28.42
N LEU A 53 -23.02 -26.17 -29.32
CA LEU A 53 -23.05 -24.72 -29.18
C LEU A 53 -24.39 -24.29 -28.61
N TYR A 54 -24.34 -23.39 -27.64
CA TYR A 54 -25.49 -22.76 -27.01
C TYR A 54 -25.63 -21.34 -27.56
N LEU A 55 -26.80 -21.04 -28.17
CA LEU A 55 -27.16 -19.72 -28.64
C LEU A 55 -27.98 -19.00 -27.56
N VAL A 56 -27.45 -17.89 -27.06
CA VAL A 56 -28.10 -17.07 -26.05
C VAL A 56 -28.52 -15.74 -26.67
N GLN A 57 -29.78 -15.37 -26.52
CA GLN A 57 -30.26 -14.04 -26.94
C GLN A 57 -29.80 -13.01 -25.89
N ALA A 58 -28.81 -12.20 -26.23
CA ALA A 58 -28.33 -11.10 -25.41
C ALA A 58 -28.77 -9.75 -25.96
N GLN A 59 -28.73 -8.70 -25.14
CA GLN A 59 -29.09 -7.32 -25.56
C GLN A 59 -28.25 -6.80 -26.74
N GLU A 60 -27.08 -7.38 -26.98
CA GLU A 60 -26.13 -6.98 -28.04
C GLU A 60 -26.17 -7.92 -29.26
N GLY A 61 -27.09 -8.91 -29.30
CA GLY A 61 -27.21 -9.91 -30.38
C GLY A 61 -27.20 -11.34 -29.87
N VAL A 62 -27.04 -12.30 -30.79
CA VAL A 62 -26.96 -13.73 -30.44
C VAL A 62 -25.53 -14.05 -30.04
N LEU A 63 -25.35 -14.57 -28.83
CA LEU A 63 -24.06 -15.02 -28.30
C LEU A 63 -23.93 -16.54 -28.50
N GLU A 64 -22.83 -16.99 -29.10
CA GLU A 64 -22.49 -18.40 -29.26
C GLU A 64 -21.55 -18.84 -28.14
N LEU A 65 -21.98 -19.81 -27.32
CA LEU A 65 -21.21 -20.34 -26.18
C LEU A 65 -20.97 -21.84 -26.37
N LYS A 66 -19.78 -22.32 -26.01
CA LYS A 66 -19.47 -23.75 -26.00
C LYS A 66 -20.00 -24.43 -24.76
N ALA A 67 -20.13 -25.76 -24.80
CA ALA A 67 -20.67 -26.55 -23.69
C ALA A 67 -19.83 -26.45 -22.40
N ASP A 68 -18.53 -26.21 -22.49
CA ASP A 68 -17.61 -26.00 -21.38
C ASP A 68 -17.66 -24.58 -20.79
N GLU A 69 -18.34 -23.64 -21.48
CA GLU A 69 -18.52 -22.25 -21.05
C GLU A 69 -19.85 -22.01 -20.34
N VAL A 70 -20.73 -23.02 -20.32
CA VAL A 70 -22.08 -22.91 -19.76
C VAL A 70 -22.32 -23.92 -18.64
N THR A 71 -23.20 -23.55 -17.71
CA THR A 71 -23.73 -24.46 -16.69
C THR A 71 -25.24 -24.43 -16.74
N LEU A 72 -25.87 -25.60 -16.90
CA LEU A 72 -27.31 -25.73 -16.90
C LEU A 72 -27.84 -25.90 -15.45
N GLY A 73 -28.82 -25.11 -15.07
CA GLY A 73 -29.51 -25.21 -13.79
C GLY A 73 -30.66 -26.21 -13.85
N ASP A 74 -31.05 -26.77 -12.69
CA ASP A 74 -32.15 -27.72 -12.57
C ASP A 74 -33.53 -27.14 -13.00
N ASN A 75 -33.62 -25.80 -13.03
CA ASN A 75 -34.80 -25.05 -13.46
C ASN A 75 -34.82 -24.77 -14.98
N GLY A 76 -33.88 -25.34 -15.74
CA GLY A 76 -33.73 -25.09 -17.16
C GLY A 76 -33.09 -23.73 -17.49
N SER A 77 -32.57 -22.98 -16.52
CA SER A 77 -31.77 -21.78 -16.77
C SER A 77 -30.39 -22.18 -17.26
N LEU A 78 -29.79 -21.30 -18.12
CA LEU A 78 -28.42 -21.41 -18.56
C LEU A 78 -27.61 -20.31 -17.89
N THR A 79 -26.51 -20.71 -17.28
CA THR A 79 -25.57 -19.75 -16.67
C THR A 79 -24.27 -19.75 -17.44
N TYR A 80 -23.77 -18.56 -17.79
CA TYR A 80 -22.47 -18.38 -18.39
C TYR A 80 -21.70 -17.24 -17.73
N ILE A 81 -20.40 -17.19 -17.93
CA ILE A 81 -19.56 -16.12 -17.44
C ILE A 81 -19.33 -15.12 -18.58
N LYS A 82 -19.97 -13.93 -18.46
CA LYS A 82 -19.69 -12.82 -19.36
C LYS A 82 -18.35 -12.21 -18.99
N TYR A 83 -17.37 -12.32 -19.88
CA TYR A 83 -16.09 -11.68 -19.72
C TYR A 83 -16.23 -10.17 -19.96
N GLY A 84 -15.81 -9.37 -19.01
CA GLY A 84 -15.90 -7.92 -19.07
C GLY A 84 -14.69 -7.25 -18.43
N GLY A 85 -14.74 -5.92 -18.31
CA GLY A 85 -13.71 -5.12 -17.66
C GLY A 85 -12.83 -4.35 -18.63
N ILE A 86 -11.90 -3.58 -18.09
CA ILE A 86 -11.06 -2.63 -18.84
C ILE A 86 -10.24 -3.33 -19.93
N ALA A 87 -9.71 -4.53 -19.64
CA ALA A 87 -8.89 -5.27 -20.59
C ALA A 87 -9.65 -5.56 -21.88
N LYS A 88 -10.93 -5.96 -21.77
CA LYS A 88 -11.81 -6.20 -22.93
C LYS A 88 -12.18 -4.89 -23.62
N ASP A 89 -12.65 -3.91 -22.87
CA ASP A 89 -13.16 -2.63 -23.41
C ASP A 89 -12.10 -1.83 -24.17
N LEU A 90 -10.82 -2.03 -23.81
CA LEU A 90 -9.68 -1.42 -24.52
C LEU A 90 -9.11 -2.30 -25.62
N GLY A 91 -9.71 -3.45 -25.93
CA GLY A 91 -9.25 -4.36 -26.97
C GLY A 91 -7.87 -4.97 -26.71
N LEU A 92 -7.53 -5.17 -25.44
CA LEU A 92 -6.22 -5.71 -25.02
C LEU A 92 -6.20 -7.24 -24.93
N VAL A 93 -7.34 -7.85 -25.13
CA VAL A 93 -7.54 -9.31 -25.06
C VAL A 93 -8.28 -9.74 -26.32
N ASP A 94 -7.81 -10.81 -26.93
CA ASP A 94 -8.49 -11.42 -28.08
C ASP A 94 -9.75 -12.14 -27.59
N THR A 95 -10.90 -11.56 -27.84
CA THR A 95 -12.20 -12.11 -27.41
C THR A 95 -12.61 -13.38 -28.19
N SER A 96 -11.93 -13.70 -29.29
CA SER A 96 -12.14 -14.94 -30.05
C SER A 96 -11.32 -16.11 -29.53
N ALA A 97 -10.31 -15.86 -28.70
CA ALA A 97 -9.47 -16.89 -28.11
C ALA A 97 -10.19 -17.63 -26.96
N PRO A 98 -9.79 -18.85 -26.62
CA PRO A 98 -10.29 -19.57 -25.46
C PRO A 98 -10.15 -18.75 -24.17
N GLN A 99 -11.06 -18.94 -23.22
CA GLN A 99 -11.12 -18.13 -21.97
C GLN A 99 -9.80 -18.16 -21.18
N GLU A 100 -9.10 -19.29 -21.17
CA GLU A 100 -7.80 -19.42 -20.51
C GLU A 100 -6.74 -18.50 -21.15
N GLU A 101 -6.70 -18.45 -22.48
CA GLU A 101 -5.78 -17.58 -23.23
C GLU A 101 -6.13 -16.10 -23.02
N GLN A 102 -7.43 -15.75 -22.99
CA GLN A 102 -7.88 -14.40 -22.66
C GLN A 102 -7.41 -13.96 -21.25
N GLN A 103 -7.54 -14.84 -20.26
CA GLN A 103 -7.06 -14.56 -18.90
C GLN A 103 -5.55 -14.38 -18.84
N LYS A 104 -4.80 -15.22 -19.58
CA LYS A 104 -3.34 -15.14 -19.66
C LYS A 104 -2.89 -13.81 -20.29
N GLN A 105 -3.53 -13.40 -21.39
CA GLN A 105 -3.27 -12.11 -22.03
C GLN A 105 -3.58 -10.95 -21.08
N ALA A 106 -4.75 -10.96 -20.44
CA ALA A 106 -5.14 -9.93 -19.48
C ALA A 106 -4.15 -9.82 -18.31
N LYS A 107 -3.73 -10.95 -17.73
CA LYS A 107 -2.71 -10.98 -16.66
C LYS A 107 -1.38 -10.41 -17.11
N SER A 108 -0.93 -10.77 -18.32
CA SER A 108 0.31 -10.26 -18.90
C SER A 108 0.30 -8.74 -19.06
N MET A 109 -0.78 -8.20 -19.62
CA MET A 109 -0.93 -6.74 -19.79
C MET A 109 -1.01 -6.00 -18.47
N LEU A 110 -1.74 -6.52 -17.47
CA LEU A 110 -1.79 -5.94 -16.13
C LEU A 110 -0.41 -5.92 -15.46
N ALA A 111 0.36 -7.00 -15.64
CA ALA A 111 1.72 -7.08 -15.10
C ALA A 111 2.64 -6.00 -15.70
N VAL A 112 2.54 -5.75 -17.02
CA VAL A 112 3.30 -4.69 -17.70
C VAL A 112 2.93 -3.32 -17.14
N ILE A 113 1.63 -3.01 -17.04
CA ILE A 113 1.15 -1.72 -16.51
C ILE A 113 1.62 -1.54 -15.06
N THR A 114 1.49 -2.57 -14.24
CA THR A 114 1.90 -2.56 -12.82
C THR A 114 3.42 -2.37 -12.68
N MET A 115 4.21 -2.98 -13.55
CA MET A 115 5.67 -2.82 -13.56
C MET A 115 6.06 -1.37 -13.83
N PHE A 116 5.48 -0.72 -14.84
CA PHE A 116 5.75 0.69 -15.12
C PHE A 116 5.31 1.62 -13.98
N PHE A 117 4.16 1.34 -13.37
CA PHE A 117 3.72 2.03 -12.16
C PHE A 117 4.75 1.89 -11.02
N MET A 118 5.20 0.67 -10.72
CA MET A 118 6.15 0.41 -9.63
C MET A 118 7.51 1.06 -9.87
N ILE A 119 8.01 1.07 -11.11
CA ILE A 119 9.25 1.76 -11.48
C ILE A 119 9.10 3.27 -11.24
N ALA A 120 8.03 3.87 -11.76
CA ALA A 120 7.75 5.30 -11.58
C ALA A 120 7.60 5.67 -10.10
N TYR A 121 6.88 4.85 -9.32
CA TYR A 121 6.71 4.99 -7.89
C TYR A 121 8.06 4.93 -7.15
N GLY A 122 8.90 3.93 -7.45
CA GLY A 122 10.21 3.76 -6.81
C GLY A 122 11.18 4.93 -7.10
N VAL A 123 11.23 5.36 -8.37
CA VAL A 123 12.02 6.52 -8.79
C VAL A 123 11.50 7.79 -8.10
N SER A 124 10.18 7.99 -8.07
CA SER A 124 9.58 9.15 -7.43
C SER A 124 9.80 9.16 -5.92
N GLN A 125 9.79 8.01 -5.24
CA GLN A 125 10.13 7.91 -3.82
C GLN A 125 11.49 8.56 -3.52
N LEU A 126 12.48 8.32 -4.36
CA LEU A 126 13.81 8.86 -4.18
C LEU A 126 13.80 10.40 -4.18
N PHE A 127 13.03 11.02 -5.09
CA PHE A 127 13.03 12.48 -5.26
C PHE A 127 11.95 13.18 -4.43
N SER A 128 10.81 12.57 -4.20
CA SER A 128 9.66 13.18 -3.51
C SER A 128 10.00 13.66 -2.11
N GLY A 129 10.77 12.90 -1.35
CA GLY A 129 11.22 13.30 -0.03
C GLY A 129 11.97 14.64 -0.02
N LYS A 130 12.86 14.85 -0.99
CA LYS A 130 13.59 16.12 -1.15
C LYS A 130 12.66 17.25 -1.61
N VAL A 131 11.68 16.94 -2.45
CA VAL A 131 10.67 17.93 -2.84
C VAL A 131 9.89 18.39 -1.60
N TYR A 132 9.41 17.45 -0.77
CA TYR A 132 8.72 17.80 0.49
C TYR A 132 9.61 18.58 1.45
N ASP A 133 10.91 18.26 1.54
CA ASP A 133 11.85 19.01 2.36
C ASP A 133 12.07 20.44 1.85
N LYS A 134 12.00 20.66 0.53
CA LYS A 134 12.19 21.97 -0.10
C LYS A 134 10.93 22.86 -0.05
N ILE A 135 9.77 22.31 -0.43
CA ILE A 135 8.52 23.09 -0.58
C ILE A 135 7.58 23.00 0.64
N GLY A 136 7.93 22.14 1.63
CA GLY A 136 7.12 21.89 2.82
C GLY A 136 5.97 20.92 2.63
N THR A 137 5.44 20.39 3.74
CA THR A 137 4.39 19.37 3.74
C THR A 137 3.08 19.87 3.14
N ARG A 138 2.72 21.15 3.37
CA ARG A 138 1.50 21.75 2.82
C ARG A 138 1.45 21.65 1.30
N LYS A 139 2.47 22.19 0.61
CA LYS A 139 2.56 22.19 -0.85
C LYS A 139 2.84 20.79 -1.40
N GLY A 140 3.66 20.00 -0.69
CA GLY A 140 4.02 18.64 -1.10
C GLY A 140 2.80 17.72 -1.20
N PHE A 141 1.96 17.66 -0.17
CA PHE A 141 0.72 16.87 -0.21
C PHE A 141 -0.26 17.39 -1.27
N THR A 142 -0.40 18.73 -1.42
CA THR A 142 -1.24 19.32 -2.47
C THR A 142 -0.79 18.88 -3.85
N LEU A 143 0.51 19.00 -4.17
CA LEU A 143 1.06 18.62 -5.47
C LEU A 143 0.87 17.12 -5.72
N SER A 144 1.17 16.28 -4.74
CA SER A 144 1.00 14.85 -4.85
C SER A 144 -0.46 14.48 -5.10
N ALA A 145 -1.40 14.97 -4.27
CA ALA A 145 -2.83 14.63 -4.37
C ALA A 145 -3.45 15.11 -5.71
N LEU A 146 -3.09 16.30 -6.17
CA LEU A 146 -3.53 16.79 -7.48
C LEU A 146 -2.97 15.94 -8.62
N LEU A 147 -1.68 15.57 -8.56
CA LEU A 147 -1.05 14.79 -9.61
C LEU A 147 -1.67 13.39 -9.72
N TRP A 148 -1.77 12.64 -8.61
CA TRP A 148 -2.33 11.30 -8.69
C TRP A 148 -3.84 11.31 -8.91
N GLY A 149 -4.61 12.20 -8.26
CA GLY A 149 -6.05 12.29 -8.46
C GLY A 149 -6.41 12.66 -9.90
N ALA A 150 -5.65 13.60 -10.51
CA ALA A 150 -5.83 13.94 -11.93
C ALA A 150 -5.42 12.75 -12.82
N ALA A 151 -4.31 12.06 -12.52
CA ALA A 151 -3.88 10.91 -13.31
C ALA A 151 -4.90 9.77 -13.28
N ASP A 152 -5.49 9.49 -12.10
CA ASP A 152 -6.53 8.47 -11.97
C ASP A 152 -7.83 8.88 -12.68
N ALA A 153 -8.32 10.10 -12.47
CA ALA A 153 -9.50 10.59 -13.16
C ALA A 153 -9.32 10.60 -14.68
N LEU A 154 -8.17 11.05 -15.18
CA LEU A 154 -7.86 11.09 -16.62
C LEU A 154 -7.61 9.70 -17.22
N ALA A 155 -7.34 8.67 -16.41
CA ALA A 155 -7.29 7.29 -16.88
C ALA A 155 -8.61 6.84 -17.52
N SER A 156 -9.73 7.48 -17.17
CA SER A 156 -11.04 7.29 -17.84
C SER A 156 -11.01 7.57 -19.34
N LEU A 157 -10.06 8.39 -19.81
CA LEU A 157 -9.87 8.74 -21.23
C LEU A 157 -8.97 7.75 -21.99
N SER A 158 -8.53 6.69 -21.34
CA SER A 158 -7.66 5.70 -21.97
C SER A 158 -8.37 5.01 -23.12
N SER A 159 -7.64 4.89 -24.24
CA SER A 159 -8.11 4.24 -25.49
C SER A 159 -7.28 2.98 -25.83
N GLY A 160 -6.36 2.56 -24.96
CA GLY A 160 -5.53 1.39 -25.17
C GLY A 160 -4.40 1.29 -24.14
N LEU A 161 -3.55 0.28 -24.29
CA LEU A 161 -2.48 -0.05 -23.35
C LEU A 161 -1.54 1.14 -23.08
N LYS A 162 -1.09 1.83 -24.12
CA LYS A 162 -0.10 2.92 -23.99
C LYS A 162 -0.65 4.09 -23.17
N SER A 163 -1.88 4.54 -23.47
CA SER A 163 -2.51 5.65 -22.74
C SER A 163 -2.79 5.28 -21.28
N LEU A 164 -3.28 4.07 -21.03
CA LEU A 164 -3.51 3.60 -19.65
C LEU A 164 -2.21 3.47 -18.87
N THR A 165 -1.15 2.92 -19.47
CA THR A 165 0.19 2.85 -18.87
C THR A 165 0.74 4.23 -18.56
N PHE A 166 0.55 5.22 -19.45
CA PHE A 166 0.97 6.59 -19.21
C PHE A 166 0.30 7.18 -17.95
N PHE A 167 -1.02 7.05 -17.82
CA PHE A 167 -1.72 7.54 -16.63
C PHE A 167 -1.31 6.78 -15.37
N ARG A 168 -1.00 5.48 -15.45
CA ARG A 168 -0.48 4.70 -14.31
C ARG A 168 0.93 5.11 -13.91
N VAL A 169 1.79 5.49 -14.85
CA VAL A 169 3.10 6.11 -14.54
C VAL A 169 2.91 7.43 -13.80
N MET A 170 2.02 8.31 -14.30
CA MET A 170 1.72 9.58 -13.63
C MET A 170 1.12 9.38 -12.23
N LEU A 171 0.25 8.39 -12.07
CA LEU A 171 -0.27 7.96 -10.77
C LEU A 171 0.87 7.57 -9.82
N GLY A 172 1.78 6.70 -10.26
CA GLY A 172 2.94 6.26 -9.47
C GLY A 172 3.85 7.41 -9.03
N LEU A 173 4.07 8.38 -9.91
CA LEU A 173 4.83 9.60 -9.58
C LEU A 173 4.16 10.41 -8.46
N GLY A 174 2.84 10.57 -8.50
CA GLY A 174 2.08 11.31 -7.50
C GLY A 174 1.96 10.58 -6.16
N GLU A 175 1.67 9.30 -6.18
CA GLU A 175 1.45 8.46 -4.99
C GLU A 175 2.68 8.22 -4.13
N ALA A 176 3.87 8.39 -4.68
CA ALA A 176 5.11 8.20 -3.95
C ALA A 176 5.35 9.24 -2.84
N GLY A 177 4.82 10.45 -2.99
CA GLY A 177 5.08 11.59 -2.10
C GLY A 177 4.52 11.46 -0.68
N PRO A 178 3.31 10.96 -0.45
CA PRO A 178 2.69 10.86 0.87
C PRO A 178 3.51 10.12 1.92
N TRP A 179 4.25 9.10 1.55
CA TRP A 179 5.06 8.32 2.49
C TRP A 179 6.15 9.14 3.17
N PRO A 180 7.11 9.75 2.43
CA PRO A 180 8.10 10.64 3.04
C PRO A 180 7.46 11.92 3.60
N GLY A 181 6.38 12.40 2.97
CA GLY A 181 5.60 13.54 3.42
C GLY A 181 4.99 13.33 4.81
N THR A 182 4.43 12.15 5.08
CA THR A 182 3.87 11.81 6.40
C THR A 182 4.95 11.72 7.46
N THR A 183 6.08 11.06 7.17
CA THR A 183 7.20 10.99 8.11
C THR A 183 7.69 12.40 8.47
N LYS A 184 7.79 13.30 7.49
CA LYS A 184 8.15 14.70 7.71
C LYS A 184 7.07 15.45 8.50
N SER A 185 5.79 15.31 8.15
CA SER A 185 4.68 15.94 8.86
C SER A 185 4.61 15.48 10.32
N ASN A 186 4.82 14.19 10.59
CA ASN A 186 4.87 13.65 11.94
C ASN A 186 6.08 14.22 12.72
N ALA A 187 7.21 14.44 12.06
CA ALA A 187 8.36 15.10 12.68
C ALA A 187 8.09 16.57 13.04
N GLU A 188 7.26 17.28 12.24
CA GLU A 188 6.89 18.69 12.46
C GLU A 188 5.82 18.86 13.55
N TRP A 189 4.78 18.00 13.52
CA TRP A 189 3.57 18.17 14.33
C TRP A 189 3.55 17.38 15.65
N PHE A 190 4.40 16.37 15.81
CA PHE A 190 4.36 15.51 16.98
C PHE A 190 5.67 15.55 17.78
N PRO A 191 5.57 15.62 19.13
CA PRO A 191 6.73 15.41 19.99
C PRO A 191 7.28 13.99 19.78
N GLN A 192 8.58 13.80 20.02
CA GLN A 192 9.29 12.56 19.72
C GLN A 192 8.62 11.29 20.28
N LYS A 193 8.02 11.41 21.48
CA LYS A 193 7.29 10.32 22.15
C LYS A 193 5.97 9.90 21.47
N GLU A 194 5.41 10.75 20.58
CA GLU A 194 4.14 10.47 19.88
C GLU A 194 4.33 10.18 18.39
N ARG A 195 5.52 10.44 17.80
CA ARG A 195 5.77 10.27 16.36
C ARG A 195 5.49 8.87 15.85
N ALA A 196 5.91 7.83 16.62
CA ALA A 196 5.66 6.46 16.19
C ALA A 196 4.18 6.09 16.26
N LEU A 197 3.43 6.61 17.24
CA LEU A 197 1.98 6.42 17.28
C LEU A 197 1.30 7.08 16.06
N ALA A 198 1.70 8.32 15.72
CA ALA A 198 1.19 9.00 14.53
C ALA A 198 1.54 8.22 13.24
N GLN A 199 2.76 7.66 13.15
CA GLN A 199 3.16 6.81 12.04
C GLN A 199 2.38 5.50 11.99
N GLY A 200 2.06 4.92 13.15
CA GLY A 200 1.25 3.71 13.27
C GLY A 200 -0.21 3.93 12.84
N ILE A 201 -0.80 5.05 13.20
CA ILE A 201 -2.16 5.44 12.75
C ILE A 201 -2.18 5.62 11.22
N PHE A 202 -1.14 6.24 10.65
CA PHE A 202 -0.96 6.34 9.19
C PHE A 202 -0.84 4.95 8.52
N GLY A 203 -0.04 4.04 9.09
CA GLY A 203 0.08 2.67 8.57
C GLY A 203 -1.22 1.88 8.64
N ALA A 204 -2.03 2.08 9.69
CA ALA A 204 -3.35 1.49 9.81
C ALA A 204 -4.32 2.02 8.74
N ALA A 205 -4.20 3.29 8.33
CA ALA A 205 -4.99 3.86 7.23
C ALA A 205 -4.73 3.15 5.90
N ALA A 206 -3.49 2.77 5.62
CA ALA A 206 -3.13 1.98 4.45
C ALA A 206 -3.83 0.61 4.45
N SER A 207 -3.86 -0.06 5.60
CA SER A 207 -4.60 -1.32 5.77
C SER A 207 -6.11 -1.14 5.61
N ALA A 208 -6.68 -0.07 6.17
CA ALA A 208 -8.10 0.26 6.01
C ALA A 208 -8.48 0.49 4.53
N GLY A 209 -7.66 1.23 3.78
CA GLY A 209 -7.86 1.43 2.35
C GLY A 209 -7.82 0.10 1.57
N SER A 210 -6.90 -0.80 1.92
CA SER A 210 -6.79 -2.14 1.32
C SER A 210 -8.01 -3.04 1.62
N ILE A 211 -8.71 -2.82 2.74
CA ILE A 211 -9.94 -3.53 3.09
C ILE A 211 -11.15 -2.92 2.37
N ILE A 212 -11.20 -1.60 2.24
CA ILE A 212 -12.34 -0.88 1.64
C ILE A 212 -12.34 -1.02 0.11
N ALA A 213 -11.18 -1.00 -0.54
CA ALA A 213 -11.05 -1.01 -2.00
C ALA A 213 -11.79 -2.18 -2.68
N PRO A 214 -11.61 -3.47 -2.27
CA PRO A 214 -12.27 -4.61 -2.89
C PRO A 214 -13.80 -4.61 -2.71
N ILE A 215 -14.33 -3.82 -1.79
CA ILE A 215 -15.77 -3.67 -1.57
C ILE A 215 -16.32 -2.51 -2.39
N LEU A 216 -15.69 -1.34 -2.28
CA LEU A 216 -16.19 -0.09 -2.86
C LEU A 216 -16.03 -0.05 -4.38
N ILE A 217 -14.86 -0.47 -4.91
CA ILE A 217 -14.56 -0.33 -6.33
C ILE A 217 -15.49 -1.19 -7.21
N PRO A 218 -15.74 -2.48 -6.91
CA PRO A 218 -16.70 -3.27 -7.68
C PRO A 218 -18.12 -2.70 -7.65
N VAL A 219 -18.57 -2.15 -6.50
CA VAL A 219 -19.91 -1.52 -6.41
C VAL A 219 -20.00 -0.31 -7.34
N LEU A 220 -19.00 0.57 -7.34
CA LEU A 220 -18.95 1.72 -8.25
C LEU A 220 -18.84 1.27 -9.71
N PHE A 221 -18.05 0.26 -10.00
CA PHE A 221 -17.89 -0.29 -11.34
C PHE A 221 -19.18 -0.87 -11.89
N ILE A 222 -19.91 -1.65 -11.10
CA ILE A 222 -21.21 -2.22 -11.52
C ILE A 222 -22.25 -1.12 -11.75
N ALA A 223 -22.27 -0.09 -10.90
CA ALA A 223 -23.25 1.00 -10.98
C ALA A 223 -22.97 1.98 -12.12
N PHE A 224 -21.71 2.30 -12.41
CA PHE A 224 -21.34 3.43 -13.27
C PHE A 224 -20.35 3.06 -14.39
N GLY A 225 -19.82 1.85 -14.42
CA GLY A 225 -18.75 1.45 -15.35
C GLY A 225 -17.38 2.01 -14.95
N TRP A 226 -16.32 1.51 -15.59
CA TRP A 226 -14.95 1.80 -15.19
C TRP A 226 -14.53 3.27 -15.41
N LYS A 227 -15.01 3.93 -16.45
CA LYS A 227 -14.66 5.34 -16.74
C LYS A 227 -15.11 6.28 -15.64
N ILE A 228 -16.38 6.15 -15.24
CA ILE A 228 -16.95 6.99 -14.17
C ILE A 228 -16.34 6.62 -12.82
N THR A 229 -16.05 5.35 -12.59
CA THR A 229 -15.37 4.91 -11.36
C THR A 229 -13.99 5.57 -11.21
N PHE A 230 -13.18 5.64 -12.27
CA PHE A 230 -11.91 6.38 -12.27
C PHE A 230 -12.10 7.88 -11.96
N ILE A 231 -13.12 8.50 -12.55
CA ILE A 231 -13.42 9.93 -12.31
C ILE A 231 -13.81 10.13 -10.83
N ILE A 232 -14.69 9.29 -10.28
CA ILE A 232 -15.14 9.40 -8.89
C ILE A 232 -13.95 9.26 -7.95
N VAL A 233 -13.18 8.17 -8.07
CA VAL A 233 -12.10 7.85 -7.13
C VAL A 233 -10.96 8.87 -7.23
N GLY A 234 -10.51 9.21 -8.43
CA GLY A 234 -9.48 10.25 -8.62
C GLY A 234 -9.93 11.64 -8.14
N SER A 235 -11.23 11.97 -8.29
CA SER A 235 -11.77 13.23 -7.77
C SER A 235 -11.73 13.34 -6.25
N LEU A 236 -11.82 12.22 -5.51
CA LEU A 236 -11.69 12.23 -4.05
C LEU A 236 -10.34 12.80 -3.61
N GLY A 237 -9.24 12.42 -4.30
CA GLY A 237 -7.91 12.98 -4.06
C GLY A 237 -7.85 14.49 -4.30
N ILE A 238 -8.49 14.98 -5.37
CA ILE A 238 -8.55 16.41 -5.71
C ILE A 238 -9.39 17.18 -4.67
N ILE A 239 -10.57 16.67 -4.32
CA ILE A 239 -11.48 17.28 -3.34
C ILE A 239 -10.82 17.37 -1.98
N TRP A 240 -10.05 16.36 -1.58
CA TRP A 240 -9.33 16.36 -0.32
C TRP A 240 -8.34 17.53 -0.18
N VAL A 241 -7.82 18.08 -1.28
CA VAL A 241 -6.90 19.22 -1.23
C VAL A 241 -7.55 20.44 -0.59
N VAL A 242 -8.87 20.62 -0.72
CA VAL A 242 -9.58 21.77 -0.16
C VAL A 242 -9.48 21.83 1.36
N PRO A 243 -9.96 20.83 2.14
CA PRO A 243 -9.81 20.84 3.59
C PRO A 243 -8.33 20.84 4.03
N TRP A 244 -7.43 20.19 3.28
CA TRP A 244 -6.02 20.23 3.57
C TRP A 244 -5.43 21.64 3.54
N LEU A 245 -5.72 22.42 2.51
CA LEU A 245 -5.25 23.80 2.38
C LEU A 245 -5.89 24.75 3.41
N ILE A 246 -7.13 24.50 3.82
CA ILE A 246 -7.82 25.29 4.84
C ILE A 246 -7.22 25.03 6.21
N ILE A 247 -6.93 23.78 6.55
CA ILE A 247 -6.47 23.37 7.89
C ILE A 247 -4.96 23.51 8.03
N ASN A 248 -4.17 23.00 7.11
CA ASN A 248 -2.70 23.02 7.19
C ASN A 248 -2.11 24.34 6.65
N LYS A 249 -2.45 25.48 7.26
CA LYS A 249 -2.03 26.82 6.81
C LYS A 249 -0.53 27.06 6.99
N LYS A 250 -0.01 26.71 8.16
CA LYS A 250 1.39 26.90 8.57
C LYS A 250 1.79 25.75 9.51
N GLY A 251 3.09 25.61 9.76
CA GLY A 251 3.59 24.67 10.76
C GLY A 251 3.20 25.06 12.19
N PRO A 252 3.41 24.16 13.19
CA PRO A 252 2.92 24.35 14.55
C PRO A 252 3.46 25.61 15.23
N LYS A 253 4.63 26.12 14.85
CA LYS A 253 5.22 27.35 15.42
C LYS A 253 4.42 28.62 15.12
N GLU A 254 3.79 28.68 13.96
CA GLU A 254 3.14 29.90 13.45
C GLU A 254 1.67 29.67 13.09
N HIS A 255 1.11 28.53 13.47
CA HIS A 255 -0.25 28.18 13.07
C HIS A 255 -1.30 29.04 13.81
N PRO A 256 -2.20 29.77 13.10
CA PRO A 256 -3.11 30.72 13.73
C PRO A 256 -4.14 30.06 14.66
N TRP A 257 -4.43 28.76 14.46
CA TRP A 257 -5.47 28.05 15.21
C TRP A 257 -4.94 27.17 16.34
N ILE A 258 -3.62 26.97 16.46
CA ILE A 258 -3.04 26.16 17.53
C ILE A 258 -3.21 26.85 18.89
N THR A 259 -3.47 26.07 19.93
CA THR A 259 -3.47 26.60 21.30
C THR A 259 -2.03 26.73 21.80
N GLU A 260 -1.75 27.76 22.64
CA GLU A 260 -0.41 27.99 23.21
C GLU A 260 0.09 26.77 23.99
N LYS A 261 -0.80 26.11 24.74
CA LYS A 261 -0.47 24.87 25.47
C LYS A 261 -0.03 23.74 24.53
N GLU A 262 -0.71 23.56 23.40
CA GLU A 262 -0.37 22.53 22.43
C GLU A 262 0.91 22.87 21.67
N GLN A 263 1.07 24.15 21.29
CA GLN A 263 2.29 24.64 20.65
C GLN A 263 3.52 24.41 21.54
N LYS A 264 3.45 24.79 22.82
CA LYS A 264 4.50 24.58 23.80
C LYS A 264 4.82 23.08 23.97
N TYR A 265 3.78 22.24 24.09
CA TYR A 265 3.92 20.80 24.21
C TYR A 265 4.63 20.17 22.99
N ILE A 266 4.33 20.64 21.78
CA ILE A 266 5.00 20.16 20.55
C ILE A 266 6.45 20.61 20.53
N ILE A 267 6.72 21.90 20.79
CA ILE A 267 8.06 22.49 20.71
C ILE A 267 9.00 21.91 21.77
N GLU A 268 8.57 21.82 23.01
CA GLU A 268 9.36 21.26 24.11
C GLU A 268 9.60 19.76 23.95
N GLY A 269 8.72 19.04 23.26
CA GLY A 269 8.88 17.62 22.95
C GLY A 269 9.71 17.34 21.70
N GLN A 270 10.23 18.39 21.01
CA GLN A 270 11.15 18.26 19.90
C GLN A 270 12.59 18.16 20.42
N PRO A 271 13.50 17.47 19.71
CA PRO A 271 14.91 17.49 20.02
C PRO A 271 15.49 18.92 19.89
N GLU A 272 16.44 19.30 20.76
CA GLU A 272 17.01 20.66 20.84
C GLU A 272 17.51 21.24 19.51
N ASN A 273 18.00 20.40 18.61
CA ASN A 273 18.57 20.83 17.31
C ASN A 273 17.53 21.14 16.20
N VAL A 274 16.23 20.96 16.44
CA VAL A 274 15.17 21.29 15.44
C VAL A 274 14.91 22.79 15.35
N VAL A 275 15.33 23.55 16.36
CA VAL A 275 15.08 25.00 16.45
C VAL A 275 15.94 25.80 15.46
N ASN A 276 17.10 25.28 15.07
CA ASN A 276 18.02 25.95 14.15
C ASN A 276 17.80 25.50 12.72
N ASN A 277 17.59 26.46 11.83
CA ASN A 277 17.30 26.37 10.39
C ASN A 277 18.42 25.63 9.63
N THR A 278 18.53 24.31 9.79
CA THR A 278 19.56 23.50 9.15
C THR A 278 19.29 23.39 7.65
N LYS A 279 20.30 23.66 6.85
CA LYS A 279 20.28 23.46 5.39
C LYS A 279 19.96 21.99 5.08
N SER A 280 19.19 21.74 4.01
CA SER A 280 18.92 20.38 3.52
C SER A 280 20.24 19.68 3.18
N LYS A 281 20.46 18.48 3.72
CA LYS A 281 21.62 17.66 3.38
C LYS A 281 21.54 17.18 1.92
N THR A 282 22.68 17.05 1.27
CA THR A 282 22.78 16.44 -0.06
C THR A 282 22.60 14.92 0.03
N TYR A 283 22.24 14.27 -1.07
CA TYR A 283 22.18 12.80 -1.13
C TYR A 283 23.51 12.17 -0.75
N GLY A 284 24.63 12.66 -1.31
CA GLY A 284 25.97 12.16 -0.98
C GLY A 284 26.25 12.18 0.52
N ARG A 285 25.89 13.27 1.23
CA ARG A 285 26.04 13.36 2.68
C ARG A 285 25.13 12.39 3.42
N LEU A 286 23.87 12.19 2.98
CA LEU A 286 22.97 11.22 3.60
C LEU A 286 23.47 9.78 3.42
N PHE A 287 24.04 9.44 2.27
CA PHE A 287 24.65 8.12 2.03
C PHE A 287 25.99 7.93 2.77
N SER A 288 26.73 8.98 3.08
CA SER A 288 27.98 8.88 3.87
C SER A 288 27.72 8.70 5.36
N GLU A 289 26.55 9.05 5.87
CA GLU A 289 26.17 8.90 7.27
C GLU A 289 25.75 7.45 7.58
N LYS A 290 26.60 6.66 8.21
CA LYS A 290 26.33 5.23 8.53
C LYS A 290 25.00 4.97 9.21
N LYS A 291 24.55 5.88 10.10
CA LYS A 291 23.27 5.73 10.82
C LYS A 291 22.05 5.68 9.89
N ASN A 292 22.10 6.30 8.73
CA ASN A 292 21.00 6.32 7.77
C ASN A 292 20.72 4.95 7.15
N TYR A 293 21.74 4.07 7.10
CA TYR A 293 21.56 2.70 6.61
C TYR A 293 20.65 1.86 7.50
N ALA A 294 20.42 2.26 8.75
CA ALA A 294 19.38 1.65 9.58
C ALA A 294 17.98 1.77 8.96
N VAL A 295 17.69 2.92 8.32
CA VAL A 295 16.41 3.13 7.61
C VAL A 295 16.46 2.51 6.22
N ILE A 296 17.55 2.72 5.48
CA ILE A 296 17.69 2.30 4.08
C ILE A 296 17.64 0.77 3.98
N LEU A 297 18.54 0.07 4.67
CA LEU A 297 18.61 -1.40 4.65
C LEU A 297 17.51 -2.03 5.49
N GLY A 298 17.12 -1.38 6.62
CA GLY A 298 15.99 -1.84 7.43
C GLY A 298 14.72 -1.97 6.59
N ARG A 299 14.43 -1.00 5.73
CA ARG A 299 13.30 -1.04 4.81
C ARG A 299 13.53 -1.93 3.60
N PHE A 300 14.73 -1.95 3.03
CA PHE A 300 15.08 -2.84 1.92
C PHE A 300 14.77 -4.30 2.23
N PHE A 301 15.09 -4.75 3.45
CA PHE A 301 14.83 -6.15 3.86
C PHE A 301 13.42 -6.37 4.41
N LEU A 302 12.78 -5.37 5.03
CA LEU A 302 11.49 -5.59 5.69
C LEU A 302 10.28 -5.38 4.77
N ASP A 303 10.28 -4.33 3.93
CA ASP A 303 9.14 -3.99 3.05
C ASP A 303 8.73 -5.13 2.10
N PRO A 304 9.66 -5.95 1.54
CA PRO A 304 9.29 -7.09 0.69
C PRO A 304 8.28 -8.04 1.34
N ILE A 305 8.32 -8.21 2.67
CA ILE A 305 7.37 -9.08 3.39
C ILE A 305 5.92 -8.65 3.16
N TRP A 306 5.63 -7.33 3.21
CA TRP A 306 4.30 -6.82 2.92
C TRP A 306 3.82 -7.23 1.52
N TRP A 307 4.66 -6.99 0.52
CA TRP A 307 4.32 -7.26 -0.87
C TRP A 307 4.25 -8.75 -1.19
N MET A 308 5.06 -9.58 -0.53
CA MET A 308 4.94 -11.03 -0.61
C MET A 308 3.54 -11.49 -0.25
N PHE A 309 2.98 -11.02 0.88
CA PHE A 309 1.64 -11.41 1.30
C PHE A 309 0.54 -10.73 0.49
N VAL A 310 0.65 -9.45 0.18
CA VAL A 310 -0.35 -8.73 -0.64
C VAL A 310 -0.52 -9.38 -2.02
N THR A 311 0.58 -9.81 -2.63
CA THR A 311 0.56 -10.37 -3.98
C THR A 311 0.25 -11.87 -4.01
N TRP A 312 0.86 -12.64 -3.10
CA TRP A 312 0.89 -14.09 -3.21
C TRP A 312 -0.05 -14.82 -2.25
N LEU A 313 -0.63 -14.13 -1.25
CA LEU A 313 -1.58 -14.74 -0.31
C LEU A 313 -2.75 -15.45 -1.00
N PRO A 314 -3.47 -14.84 -1.97
CA PRO A 314 -4.58 -15.52 -2.62
C PRO A 314 -4.12 -16.78 -3.36
N ILE A 315 -2.99 -16.72 -4.05
CA ILE A 315 -2.43 -17.84 -4.82
C ILE A 315 -2.05 -18.99 -3.88
N TYR A 316 -1.38 -18.69 -2.76
CA TYR A 316 -1.06 -19.67 -1.74
C TYR A 316 -2.30 -20.38 -1.21
N LEU A 317 -3.37 -19.65 -0.90
CA LEU A 317 -4.61 -20.22 -0.38
C LEU A 317 -5.32 -21.12 -1.40
N ILE A 318 -5.24 -20.79 -2.70
CA ILE A 318 -5.76 -21.62 -3.79
C ILE A 318 -4.92 -22.89 -3.93
N GLU A 319 -3.60 -22.75 -4.09
CA GLU A 319 -2.72 -23.87 -4.43
C GLU A 319 -2.55 -24.87 -3.28
N VAL A 320 -2.51 -24.39 -2.03
CA VAL A 320 -2.25 -25.26 -0.86
C VAL A 320 -3.53 -25.82 -0.25
N PHE A 321 -4.60 -25.03 -0.23
CA PHE A 321 -5.84 -25.40 0.47
C PHE A 321 -7.03 -25.60 -0.46
N GLY A 322 -6.91 -25.33 -1.76
CA GLY A 322 -7.98 -25.49 -2.73
C GLY A 322 -9.15 -24.53 -2.52
N LEU A 323 -8.93 -23.35 -1.89
CA LEU A 323 -9.98 -22.40 -1.60
C LEU A 323 -10.52 -21.76 -2.87
N ASP A 324 -11.83 -21.62 -2.96
CA ASP A 324 -12.48 -20.86 -4.01
C ASP A 324 -12.41 -19.34 -3.76
N ILE A 325 -12.72 -18.55 -4.78
CA ILE A 325 -12.65 -17.08 -4.73
C ILE A 325 -13.53 -16.50 -3.62
N LYS A 326 -14.69 -17.13 -3.35
CA LYS A 326 -15.63 -16.68 -2.32
C LYS A 326 -15.06 -16.91 -0.91
N GLN A 327 -14.44 -18.06 -0.68
CA GLN A 327 -13.77 -18.39 0.58
C GLN A 327 -12.56 -17.49 0.83
N ILE A 328 -11.80 -17.17 -0.23
CA ILE A 328 -10.69 -16.20 -0.15
C ILE A 328 -11.22 -14.81 0.21
N ALA A 329 -12.27 -14.33 -0.45
CA ALA A 329 -12.85 -13.02 -0.15
C ALA A 329 -13.35 -12.92 1.31
N MET A 330 -13.83 -14.02 1.89
CA MET A 330 -14.27 -14.08 3.29
C MET A 330 -13.11 -14.09 4.30
N SER A 331 -11.88 -14.40 3.91
CA SER A 331 -10.75 -14.57 4.82
C SER A 331 -9.57 -13.62 4.57
N ALA A 332 -9.37 -13.14 3.34
CA ALA A 332 -8.20 -12.35 2.95
C ALA A 332 -8.09 -10.97 3.61
N TRP A 333 -9.14 -10.45 4.23
CA TRP A 333 -9.11 -9.19 4.98
C TRP A 333 -8.48 -9.33 6.37
N VAL A 334 -8.50 -10.54 6.97
CA VAL A 334 -8.02 -10.80 8.33
C VAL A 334 -6.54 -10.42 8.53
N PRO A 335 -5.60 -10.77 7.63
CA PRO A 335 -4.21 -10.33 7.70
C PRO A 335 -4.05 -8.80 7.74
N TYR A 336 -4.89 -8.06 7.02
CA TYR A 336 -4.83 -6.58 7.01
C TYR A 336 -5.34 -5.97 8.33
N VAL A 337 -6.29 -6.61 9.00
CA VAL A 337 -6.68 -6.22 10.37
C VAL A 337 -5.51 -6.44 11.32
N GLY A 338 -4.82 -7.58 11.23
CA GLY A 338 -3.59 -7.82 11.98
C GLY A 338 -2.55 -6.72 11.74
N ALA A 339 -2.36 -6.34 10.48
CA ALA A 339 -1.48 -5.25 10.09
C ALA A 339 -1.87 -3.90 10.73
N ALA A 340 -3.16 -3.53 10.69
CA ALA A 340 -3.66 -2.29 11.28
C ALA A 340 -3.43 -2.25 12.80
N VAL A 341 -3.77 -3.33 13.49
CA VAL A 341 -3.55 -3.48 14.93
C VAL A 341 -2.05 -3.39 15.26
N GLY A 342 -1.21 -4.14 14.53
CA GLY A 342 0.24 -4.13 14.71
C GLY A 342 0.87 -2.76 14.50
N SER A 343 0.39 -2.00 13.51
CA SER A 343 0.87 -0.65 13.22
C SER A 343 0.63 0.31 14.38
N ILE A 344 -0.60 0.36 14.90
CA ILE A 344 -0.96 1.21 16.03
C ILE A 344 -0.25 0.73 17.31
N ALA A 345 -0.28 -0.57 17.59
CA ALA A 345 0.33 -1.15 18.78
C ALA A 345 1.85 -0.92 18.83
N GLY A 346 2.56 -1.07 17.70
CA GLY A 346 4.00 -0.82 17.61
C GLY A 346 4.38 0.62 17.87
N GLY A 347 3.60 1.55 17.32
CA GLY A 347 3.77 2.98 17.57
C GLY A 347 3.46 3.36 19.02
N TRP A 348 2.36 2.87 19.57
CA TRP A 348 1.96 3.06 20.97
C TRP A 348 3.01 2.50 21.94
N PHE A 349 3.47 1.26 21.70
CA PHE A 349 4.42 0.58 22.57
C PHE A 349 5.74 1.34 22.73
N SER A 350 6.35 1.76 21.60
CA SER A 350 7.59 2.54 21.68
C SER A 350 7.39 3.90 22.32
N GLY A 351 6.24 4.56 22.05
CA GLY A 351 5.87 5.83 22.70
C GLY A 351 5.66 5.66 24.22
N TRP A 352 5.06 4.55 24.65
CA TRP A 352 4.85 4.24 26.06
C TRP A 352 6.19 4.01 26.79
N LEU A 353 7.15 3.30 26.15
CA LEU A 353 8.49 3.15 26.72
C LEU A 353 9.20 4.50 26.92
N ILE A 354 9.09 5.40 25.95
CA ILE A 354 9.67 6.75 26.06
C ILE A 354 9.00 7.54 27.18
N LYS A 355 7.67 7.46 27.31
CA LYS A 355 6.92 8.10 28.42
C LYS A 355 7.34 7.56 29.80
N LYS A 356 7.77 6.29 29.87
CA LYS A 356 8.35 5.67 31.08
C LYS A 356 9.82 6.03 31.31
N GLY A 357 10.39 6.99 30.61
CA GLY A 357 11.77 7.47 30.79
C GLY A 357 12.82 6.63 30.07
N LYS A 358 12.45 5.65 29.24
CA LYS A 358 13.43 4.93 28.42
C LYS A 358 13.91 5.80 27.27
N SER A 359 15.18 5.63 26.87
CA SER A 359 15.72 6.36 25.72
C SER A 359 15.00 6.00 24.43
N VAL A 360 14.96 6.93 23.46
CA VAL A 360 14.40 6.70 22.12
C VAL A 360 15.09 5.53 21.44
N ASN A 361 16.42 5.44 21.55
CA ASN A 361 17.21 4.31 21.05
C ASN A 361 16.72 2.96 21.58
N PHE A 362 16.52 2.86 22.90
CA PHE A 362 16.02 1.63 23.51
C PHE A 362 14.59 1.32 23.02
N ALA A 363 13.71 2.31 23.06
CA ALA A 363 12.29 2.15 22.72
C ALA A 363 12.10 1.66 21.27
N ARG A 364 12.83 2.26 20.29
CA ARG A 364 12.74 1.87 18.89
C ARG A 364 13.28 0.46 18.66
N LYS A 365 14.46 0.16 19.18
CA LYS A 365 15.07 -1.18 19.05
C LYS A 365 14.23 -2.26 19.71
N CYS A 366 13.74 -2.01 20.94
CA CYS A 366 12.86 -2.94 21.64
C CYS A 366 11.58 -3.21 20.83
N ALA A 367 10.92 -2.18 20.30
CA ALA A 367 9.73 -2.36 19.49
C ALA A 367 10.00 -3.18 18.22
N VAL A 368 11.12 -2.93 17.54
CA VAL A 368 11.49 -3.71 16.35
C VAL A 368 11.77 -5.18 16.72
N CYS A 369 12.41 -5.46 17.86
CA CYS A 369 12.62 -6.84 18.34
C CYS A 369 11.29 -7.54 18.66
N VAL A 370 10.35 -6.85 19.33
CA VAL A 370 9.02 -7.42 19.63
C VAL A 370 8.29 -7.82 18.34
N GLY A 371 8.28 -6.93 17.34
CA GLY A 371 7.67 -7.26 16.05
C GLY A 371 8.37 -8.45 15.36
N ALA A 372 9.70 -8.54 15.42
CA ALA A 372 10.44 -9.68 14.88
C ALA A 372 10.08 -11.00 15.57
N CYS A 373 9.88 -10.98 16.89
CA CYS A 373 9.39 -12.13 17.67
C CYS A 373 7.96 -12.55 17.30
N MET A 374 7.19 -11.71 16.61
CA MET A 374 5.89 -12.08 16.04
C MET A 374 6.06 -12.63 14.63
N VAL A 375 6.88 -11.97 13.78
CA VAL A 375 7.03 -12.34 12.36
C VAL A 375 7.72 -13.70 12.20
N ILE A 376 8.85 -13.93 12.86
CA ILE A 376 9.65 -15.15 12.64
C ILE A 376 8.87 -16.42 13.04
N PRO A 377 8.31 -16.53 14.27
CA PRO A 377 7.49 -17.69 14.61
C PRO A 377 6.23 -17.80 13.73
N GLY A 378 5.61 -16.64 13.39
CA GLY A 378 4.47 -16.60 12.48
C GLY A 378 4.78 -17.24 11.13
N MET A 379 5.94 -16.93 10.54
CA MET A 379 6.41 -17.52 9.28
C MET A 379 6.59 -19.05 9.38
N ILE A 380 7.23 -19.51 10.47
CA ILE A 380 7.46 -20.95 10.70
C ILE A 380 6.12 -21.67 10.87
N LEU A 381 5.21 -21.13 11.68
CA LEU A 381 3.90 -21.73 11.90
C LEU A 381 3.00 -21.67 10.66
N ALA A 382 3.11 -20.63 9.85
CA ALA A 382 2.37 -20.53 8.58
C ALA A 382 2.87 -21.57 7.56
N ALA A 383 4.19 -21.84 7.51
CA ALA A 383 4.78 -22.89 6.69
C ALA A 383 4.29 -24.30 7.08
N MET A 384 3.91 -24.50 8.37
CA MET A 384 3.41 -25.75 8.94
C MET A 384 1.88 -25.79 9.04
N ALA A 385 1.18 -24.81 8.49
CA ALA A 385 -0.26 -24.70 8.62
C ALA A 385 -0.98 -25.89 7.95
N SER A 386 -1.79 -26.60 8.73
CA SER A 386 -2.58 -27.75 8.30
C SER A 386 -4.01 -27.37 7.90
N SER A 387 -4.42 -26.11 8.12
CA SER A 387 -5.75 -25.62 7.78
C SER A 387 -5.71 -24.18 7.26
N PRO A 388 -6.66 -23.78 6.39
CA PRO A 388 -6.75 -22.41 5.89
C PRO A 388 -6.90 -21.37 7.02
N ILE A 389 -7.66 -21.68 8.06
CA ILE A 389 -7.88 -20.79 9.20
C ILE A 389 -6.57 -20.54 9.94
N MET A 390 -5.79 -21.60 10.21
CA MET A 390 -4.49 -21.47 10.83
C MET A 390 -3.54 -20.61 9.98
N ALA A 391 -3.48 -20.85 8.66
CA ALA A 391 -2.68 -20.07 7.74
C ALA A 391 -3.03 -18.57 7.80
N VAL A 392 -4.30 -18.23 7.68
CA VAL A 392 -4.81 -16.84 7.69
C VAL A 392 -4.53 -16.14 9.04
N VAL A 393 -4.71 -16.84 10.16
CA VAL A 393 -4.40 -16.30 11.50
C VAL A 393 -2.89 -16.06 11.67
N MET A 394 -2.05 -17.00 11.21
CA MET A 394 -0.60 -16.81 11.25
C MET A 394 -0.16 -15.65 10.34
N MET A 395 -0.80 -15.47 9.19
CA MET A 395 -0.55 -14.33 8.32
C MET A 395 -0.97 -13.01 8.96
N ALA A 396 -2.05 -12.98 9.74
CA ALA A 396 -2.42 -11.80 10.53
C ALA A 396 -1.36 -11.47 11.60
N LEU A 397 -0.78 -12.48 12.23
CA LEU A 397 0.34 -12.31 13.16
C LEU A 397 1.59 -11.80 12.46
N ILE A 398 1.93 -12.35 11.28
CA ILE A 398 3.08 -11.93 10.46
C ILE A 398 2.94 -10.47 10.05
N LEU A 399 1.81 -10.09 9.44
CA LEU A 399 1.58 -8.72 8.98
C LEU A 399 1.43 -7.75 10.17
N GLY A 400 0.89 -8.21 11.30
CA GLY A 400 0.86 -7.45 12.55
C GLY A 400 2.27 -7.16 13.07
N GLY A 401 3.11 -8.17 13.16
CA GLY A 401 4.52 -8.03 13.57
C GLY A 401 5.33 -7.18 12.59
N TYR A 402 5.13 -7.39 11.28
CA TYR A 402 5.71 -6.56 10.23
C TYR A 402 5.39 -5.07 10.43
N GLN A 403 4.13 -4.73 10.58
CA GLN A 403 3.70 -3.34 10.76
C GLN A 403 4.15 -2.76 12.11
N PHE A 404 4.24 -3.59 13.15
CA PHE A 404 4.80 -3.21 14.44
C PHE A 404 6.27 -2.77 14.31
N MET A 405 7.08 -3.50 13.53
CA MET A 405 8.46 -3.14 13.19
C MET A 405 8.50 -1.90 12.29
N MET A 406 7.75 -1.93 11.19
CA MET A 406 7.79 -0.93 10.12
C MET A 406 7.48 0.47 10.63
N THR A 407 6.46 0.62 11.47
CA THR A 407 6.09 1.89 12.11
C THR A 407 7.27 2.52 12.84
N ASN A 408 8.06 1.71 13.54
CA ASN A 408 9.23 2.17 14.27
C ASN A 408 10.41 2.48 13.34
N ILE A 409 10.67 1.64 12.33
CA ILE A 409 11.74 1.87 11.36
C ILE A 409 11.51 3.17 10.56
N GLN A 410 10.29 3.41 10.11
CA GLN A 410 9.95 4.66 9.42
C GLN A 410 10.13 5.88 10.32
N THR A 411 9.80 5.76 11.61
CA THR A 411 9.98 6.83 12.58
C THR A 411 11.45 7.14 12.83
N VAL A 412 12.35 6.14 12.73
CA VAL A 412 13.81 6.34 12.90
C VAL A 412 14.33 7.42 11.94
N ALA A 413 13.79 7.57 10.73
CA ALA A 413 14.21 8.64 9.81
C ALA A 413 14.06 10.04 10.45
N SER A 414 12.98 10.25 11.21
CA SER A 414 12.72 11.52 11.93
C SER A 414 13.44 11.61 13.29
N ASP A 415 13.96 10.49 13.79
CA ASP A 415 14.78 10.47 14.99
C ASP A 415 16.27 10.70 14.69
N LEU A 416 16.72 10.36 13.47
CA LEU A 416 18.12 10.57 13.01
C LEU A 416 18.34 11.92 12.35
N GLN A 417 17.37 12.40 11.57
CA GLN A 417 17.48 13.63 10.79
C GLN A 417 16.55 14.72 11.31
N THR A 418 16.86 15.96 11.00
CA THR A 418 16.09 17.14 11.42
C THR A 418 15.63 17.97 10.23
N GLY A 419 14.54 18.72 10.41
CA GLY A 419 14.10 19.78 9.50
C GLY A 419 13.98 19.34 8.03
N LYS A 420 14.90 19.86 7.19
CA LYS A 420 14.86 19.70 5.73
C LYS A 420 15.56 18.44 5.20
N SER A 421 15.77 17.42 6.02
CA SER A 421 16.42 16.16 5.60
C SER A 421 15.62 14.91 5.97
N VAL A 422 14.55 15.04 6.76
CA VAL A 422 13.69 13.93 7.19
C VAL A 422 12.98 13.28 6.01
N GLY A 423 12.34 14.09 5.17
CA GLY A 423 11.65 13.61 3.98
C GLY A 423 12.60 12.94 3.00
N THR A 424 13.80 13.53 2.79
CA THR A 424 14.81 12.97 1.88
C THR A 424 15.25 11.57 2.37
N LEU A 425 15.58 11.39 3.64
CA LEU A 425 15.97 10.08 4.17
C LEU A 425 14.81 9.06 4.09
N ALA A 426 13.60 9.48 4.44
CA ALA A 426 12.41 8.63 4.32
C ALA A 426 12.15 8.19 2.87
N GLY A 427 12.36 9.10 1.90
CA GLY A 427 12.25 8.81 0.46
C GLY A 427 13.33 7.84 -0.05
N ILE A 428 14.59 8.00 0.37
CA ILE A 428 15.67 7.05 0.07
C ILE A 428 15.31 5.65 0.62
N GLY A 429 14.85 5.58 1.87
CA GLY A 429 14.38 4.32 2.47
C GLY A 429 13.20 3.72 1.70
N GLY A 430 12.29 4.55 1.18
CA GLY A 430 11.18 4.10 0.33
C GLY A 430 11.63 3.55 -1.01
N ALA A 431 12.58 4.19 -1.67
CA ALA A 431 13.18 3.69 -2.91
C ALA A 431 13.90 2.34 -2.69
N ALA A 432 14.67 2.23 -1.59
CA ALA A 432 15.31 0.98 -1.20
C ALA A 432 14.28 -0.15 -0.96
N ALA A 433 13.16 0.17 -0.32
CA ALA A 433 12.04 -0.75 -0.10
C ALA A 433 11.48 -1.29 -1.42
N VAL A 434 11.28 -0.41 -2.43
CA VAL A 434 10.81 -0.82 -3.77
C VAL A 434 11.83 -1.74 -4.44
N CYS A 435 13.13 -1.45 -4.35
CA CYS A 435 14.17 -2.33 -4.89
C CYS A 435 14.12 -3.73 -4.26
N GLY A 436 14.01 -3.82 -2.93
CA GLY A 436 13.85 -5.11 -2.25
C GLY A 436 12.60 -5.86 -2.68
N THR A 437 11.48 -5.13 -2.82
CA THR A 437 10.21 -5.68 -3.29
C THR A 437 10.30 -6.26 -4.69
N LEU A 438 10.93 -5.54 -5.64
CA LEU A 438 11.10 -6.01 -7.02
C LEU A 438 11.91 -7.30 -7.08
N ILE A 439 13.00 -7.41 -6.29
CA ILE A 439 13.81 -8.63 -6.18
C ILE A 439 12.94 -9.79 -5.69
N MET A 440 12.14 -9.58 -4.65
CA MET A 440 11.29 -10.65 -4.11
C MET A 440 10.15 -11.02 -5.04
N THR A 441 9.55 -10.06 -5.73
CA THR A 441 8.51 -10.33 -6.73
C THR A 441 9.03 -11.22 -7.86
N TRP A 442 10.30 -11.03 -8.26
CA TRP A 442 10.96 -11.89 -9.25
C TRP A 442 11.34 -13.26 -8.67
N LEU A 443 11.78 -13.31 -7.41
CA LEU A 443 12.30 -14.53 -6.76
C LEU A 443 11.17 -15.51 -6.39
N VAL A 444 10.02 -15.00 -5.90
CA VAL A 444 8.94 -15.85 -5.36
C VAL A 444 8.45 -16.92 -6.36
N PRO A 445 8.15 -16.62 -7.64
CA PRO A 445 7.74 -17.65 -8.59
C PRO A 445 8.79 -18.76 -8.79
N ILE A 446 10.06 -18.42 -8.64
CA ILE A 446 11.18 -19.38 -8.81
C ILE A 446 11.23 -20.33 -7.61
N ILE A 447 11.12 -19.80 -6.40
CA ILE A 447 11.23 -20.60 -5.16
C ILE A 447 9.95 -21.37 -4.82
N THR A 448 8.81 -21.01 -5.40
CA THR A 448 7.53 -21.72 -5.25
C THR A 448 7.20 -22.60 -6.45
N ALA A 449 8.11 -22.71 -7.42
CA ALA A 449 7.94 -23.59 -8.56
C ALA A 449 7.70 -25.03 -8.09
N GLY A 450 6.67 -25.69 -8.64
CA GLY A 450 6.27 -27.04 -8.22
C GLY A 450 5.36 -27.12 -6.99
N GLY A 451 4.78 -25.99 -6.56
CA GLY A 451 3.75 -25.96 -5.51
C GLY A 451 4.29 -26.03 -4.07
N ASN A 452 5.62 -26.03 -3.89
CA ASN A 452 6.21 -25.99 -2.55
C ASN A 452 6.35 -24.55 -2.03
N TRP A 453 5.50 -24.18 -1.07
CA TRP A 453 5.49 -22.84 -0.47
C TRP A 453 6.39 -22.68 0.76
N VAL A 454 7.01 -23.75 1.26
CA VAL A 454 7.94 -23.68 2.42
C VAL A 454 9.09 -22.70 2.18
N PRO A 455 9.78 -22.67 1.02
CA PRO A 455 10.84 -21.71 0.73
C PRO A 455 10.39 -20.24 0.81
N PHE A 456 9.13 -19.94 0.42
CA PHE A 456 8.56 -18.61 0.55
C PHE A 456 8.59 -18.10 2.01
N PHE A 457 8.16 -18.93 2.94
CA PHE A 457 8.15 -18.57 4.37
C PHE A 457 9.57 -18.52 4.96
N ILE A 458 10.47 -19.42 4.53
CA ILE A 458 11.88 -19.41 4.99
C ILE A 458 12.57 -18.12 4.54
N VAL A 459 12.44 -17.73 3.29
CA VAL A 459 13.03 -16.49 2.77
C VAL A 459 12.43 -15.29 3.49
N GLY A 460 11.10 -15.22 3.65
CA GLY A 460 10.45 -14.18 4.42
C GLY A 460 10.96 -14.10 5.87
N ALA A 461 11.14 -15.23 6.55
CA ALA A 461 11.70 -15.28 7.89
C ALA A 461 13.16 -14.80 7.93
N ALA A 462 13.97 -15.10 6.91
CA ALA A 462 15.37 -14.69 6.83
C ALA A 462 15.56 -13.19 6.60
N LEU A 463 14.60 -12.51 5.96
CA LEU A 463 14.64 -11.06 5.75
C LEU A 463 14.54 -10.27 7.07
N VAL A 464 13.85 -10.81 8.08
CA VAL A 464 13.62 -10.13 9.37
C VAL A 464 14.92 -9.94 10.16
N PRO A 465 15.76 -10.96 10.39
CA PRO A 465 17.08 -10.78 11.02
C PRO A 465 17.96 -9.79 10.26
N LEU A 466 17.94 -9.76 8.92
CA LEU A 466 18.72 -8.81 8.11
C LEU A 466 18.25 -7.37 8.36
N SER A 467 16.95 -7.14 8.46
CA SER A 467 16.39 -5.85 8.85
C SER A 467 16.80 -5.46 10.28
N LEU A 468 16.71 -6.39 11.24
CA LEU A 468 17.17 -6.18 12.62
C LEU A 468 18.65 -5.80 12.66
N LEU A 469 19.50 -6.60 12.03
CA LEU A 469 20.94 -6.34 11.97
C LEU A 469 21.24 -4.95 11.39
N SER A 470 20.51 -4.54 10.38
CA SER A 470 20.66 -3.20 9.80
C SER A 470 20.44 -2.10 10.85
N ILE A 471 19.43 -2.25 11.71
CA ILE A 471 19.11 -1.26 12.75
C ILE A 471 20.12 -1.30 13.88
N PHE A 472 20.59 -2.48 14.28
CA PHE A 472 21.55 -2.60 15.39
C PHE A 472 22.97 -2.19 14.98
N ILE A 473 23.43 -2.62 13.82
CA ILE A 473 24.80 -2.37 13.35
C ILE A 473 24.96 -0.92 12.88
N PHE A 474 24.06 -0.46 12.01
CA PHE A 474 24.18 0.88 11.42
C PHE A 474 23.55 1.97 12.27
N GLY A 475 22.39 1.68 12.91
CA GLY A 475 21.69 2.66 13.73
C GLY A 475 22.48 3.12 14.96
N GLY A 476 23.35 2.27 15.49
CA GLY A 476 24.17 2.59 16.67
C GLY A 476 23.28 3.14 17.79
N LYS A 477 23.60 4.32 18.33
CA LYS A 477 22.71 5.09 19.19
C LYS A 477 21.79 5.95 18.32
N ILE A 478 20.49 5.63 18.31
CA ILE A 478 19.45 6.38 17.58
C ILE A 478 19.27 7.72 18.28
N GLU A 479 19.93 8.71 17.76
CA GLU A 479 19.88 10.11 18.18
C GLU A 479 20.23 10.99 16.96
N GLN A 480 19.79 12.23 17.00
CA GLN A 480 20.04 13.14 15.89
C GLN A 480 21.54 13.28 15.59
N THR A 481 21.88 13.18 14.32
CA THR A 481 23.23 13.42 13.84
C THR A 481 23.53 14.90 14.00
N LYS A 482 24.48 15.25 14.86
CA LYS A 482 24.98 16.63 14.97
C LYS A 482 25.47 17.05 13.59
N SER A 483 24.97 18.16 13.07
CA SER A 483 25.57 18.77 11.87
C SER A 483 27.01 19.12 12.23
N ALA A 484 27.97 18.44 11.62
CA ALA A 484 29.29 19.03 11.52
C ALA A 484 29.13 20.32 10.68
N GLU A 485 29.55 21.42 11.22
CA GLU A 485 29.57 22.75 10.62
C GLU A 485 30.19 22.75 9.23
#